data_304524b176d9f8bf069e972a0cdb607d
#
_entry.id   304524b176d9f8bf069e972a0cdb607d
#
_cell.length_a   1.000
_cell.length_b   1.000
_cell.length_c   1.000
_cell.angle_alpha   90.00
_cell.angle_beta   90.00
_cell.angle_gamma   90.00
#
_symmetry.space_group_name_H-M   'P 1'
#
loop_
_entity.id
_entity.type
_entity.pdbx_description
1 polymer ?
#
loop_
_entity_poly.entity_id
_entity_poly.type
_entity_poly.pdbx_seq_one_letter_code
_entity_poly.pdbx_strand_id
1 'polypeptide(L)'
;MSENTSTNQQNNTQLEGGTYEIIRKRLQKHGDELIVRLNNLNDARKNVFGAVETTLIASDRISTENNCLAADILALDNLCIFGYNVYMGLKSEVHLSDVFSLYEFSGNNFHEKSLEIIEDEHFLDDFRNMYRYYRHTAFVRFTILNAHLYMIFKIGKNHSDIKVFKWMMQADNTLQYIDDRSASEVRLPEQYEFEWQRTKRDMHRNGKHPHVSIQDRLFVETVGGDLTIKIEDNTQSGKGIYAEDVQYKEQSLDDGEYFFADLGNLIALKIRPYREPARYFIYNAKLQTVKRSDTLEDSAVLLPDGHGLIFSDGYFLQTGEFKRFDKQIRGMRFEKRIVSPNGEDYLFVFYHQATSEYILMSYNIIDQKVSTPILCNGYTCFPNGELCYFRAEKEPTKHHVIQIWQTPYTKNEPITNVDKDNFLFKIGNKDIVRAMAECHEILKLLQKQDSYSNLYGDLVKETTDVLDSYYWIDKSDTFLLNEPLLEIKKAATTAIDEFEKVKRIRQNTKEQVANISKKAEGLFTKTKRTRFDDIDKYVQFLAN
;
A
#
# COMPACT_ATOMS: atom_id res chain seq x y z
N MET A 1 -14.21 59.80 6.41
CA MET A 1 -15.17 58.65 6.38
C MET A 1 -14.52 57.30 5.95
N SER A 2 -13.21 57.21 5.83
CA SER A 2 -12.50 55.99 5.38
C SER A 2 -11.84 55.14 6.51
N GLU A 3 -11.73 55.69 7.71
CA GLU A 3 -11.12 54.97 8.84
C GLU A 3 -12.07 54.00 9.60
N ASN A 4 -13.38 54.31 9.58
CA ASN A 4 -14.36 53.45 10.28
C ASN A 4 -14.71 52.15 9.54
N THR A 5 -14.42 52.04 8.24
CA THR A 5 -14.71 50.82 7.47
C THR A 5 -13.63 49.74 7.66
N SER A 6 -12.36 50.16 7.83
CA SER A 6 -11.24 49.24 8.03
C SER A 6 -11.24 48.57 9.42
N THR A 7 -11.65 49.31 10.45
CA THR A 7 -11.70 48.81 11.83
C THR A 7 -12.86 47.82 12.04
N ASN A 8 -13.99 48.04 11.37
CA ASN A 8 -15.12 47.08 11.42
C ASN A 8 -14.84 45.79 10.65
N GLN A 9 -14.06 45.84 9.53
CA GLN A 9 -13.64 44.65 8.82
C GLN A 9 -12.61 43.83 9.61
N GLN A 10 -11.65 44.48 10.28
CA GLN A 10 -10.66 43.80 11.13
C GLN A 10 -11.30 43.14 12.37
N ASN A 11 -12.27 43.81 13.02
CA ASN A 11 -12.99 43.21 14.17
C ASN A 11 -13.88 42.03 13.76
N ASN A 12 -14.54 42.07 12.58
CA ASN A 12 -15.31 40.94 12.07
C ASN A 12 -14.39 39.75 11.70
N THR A 13 -13.22 40.00 11.12
CA THR A 13 -12.27 38.96 10.74
C THR A 13 -11.67 38.24 11.98
N GLN A 14 -11.42 38.99 13.06
CA GLN A 14 -10.97 38.40 14.35
C GLN A 14 -12.08 37.59 15.05
N LEU A 15 -13.32 38.06 14.98
CA LEU A 15 -14.48 37.34 15.53
C LEU A 15 -14.79 36.06 14.74
N GLU A 16 -14.74 36.12 13.41
CA GLU A 16 -14.99 34.95 12.55
C GLU A 16 -13.88 33.88 12.70
N GLY A 17 -12.61 34.25 12.82
CA GLY A 17 -11.51 33.35 13.13
C GLY A 17 -11.61 32.72 14.51
N GLY A 18 -12.13 33.47 15.51
CA GLY A 18 -12.34 32.99 16.87
C GLY A 18 -13.40 31.89 16.97
N THR A 19 -14.50 32.01 16.24
CA THR A 19 -15.58 31.02 16.22
C THR A 19 -15.09 29.71 15.60
N TYR A 20 -14.37 29.77 14.50
CA TYR A 20 -13.77 28.61 13.84
C TYR A 20 -12.79 27.86 14.75
N GLU A 21 -11.92 28.58 15.46
CA GLU A 21 -10.98 27.97 16.43
C GLU A 21 -11.68 27.28 17.60
N ILE A 22 -12.82 27.80 18.05
CA ILE A 22 -13.64 27.15 19.09
C ILE A 22 -14.21 25.83 18.57
N ILE A 23 -14.75 25.82 17.34
CA ILE A 23 -15.29 24.60 16.72
C ILE A 23 -14.18 23.56 16.56
N ARG A 24 -13.01 23.96 16.12
CA ARG A 24 -11.85 23.09 15.96
C ARG A 24 -11.39 22.45 17.28
N LYS A 25 -11.34 23.24 18.35
CA LYS A 25 -11.05 22.69 19.70
C LYS A 25 -12.11 21.72 20.17
N ARG A 26 -13.39 21.97 19.84
CA ARG A 26 -14.47 21.03 20.13
C ARG A 26 -14.32 19.72 19.37
N LEU A 27 -14.02 19.78 18.07
CA LEU A 27 -13.74 18.60 17.24
C LEU A 27 -12.57 17.79 17.80
N GLN A 28 -11.48 18.45 18.18
CA GLN A 28 -10.33 17.80 18.80
C GLN A 28 -10.70 17.10 20.10
N LYS A 29 -11.43 17.77 21.00
CA LYS A 29 -11.89 17.19 22.27
C LYS A 29 -12.72 15.92 22.08
N HIS A 30 -13.68 15.93 21.15
CA HIS A 30 -14.52 14.76 20.91
C HIS A 30 -13.77 13.67 20.12
N GLY A 31 -12.77 14.04 19.31
CA GLY A 31 -11.82 13.08 18.73
C GLY A 31 -11.01 12.35 19.79
N ASP A 32 -10.45 13.09 20.77
CA ASP A 32 -9.71 12.49 21.88
C ASP A 32 -10.61 11.58 22.74
N GLU A 33 -11.86 11.98 22.97
CA GLU A 33 -12.85 11.14 23.65
C GLU A 33 -13.17 9.86 22.87
N LEU A 34 -13.34 9.96 21.56
CA LEU A 34 -13.57 8.80 20.68
C LEU A 34 -12.40 7.82 20.73
N ILE A 35 -11.15 8.31 20.70
CA ILE A 35 -9.95 7.46 20.85
C ILE A 35 -9.99 6.66 22.15
N VAL A 36 -10.30 7.28 23.27
CA VAL A 36 -10.35 6.59 24.57
C VAL A 36 -11.42 5.49 24.56
N ARG A 37 -12.61 5.77 24.03
CA ARG A 37 -13.70 4.79 23.95
C ARG A 37 -13.39 3.65 22.99
N LEU A 38 -12.73 3.93 21.85
CA LEU A 38 -12.28 2.89 20.91
C LEU A 38 -11.21 1.99 21.52
N ASN A 39 -10.26 2.54 22.27
CA ASN A 39 -9.27 1.73 22.98
C ASN A 39 -9.94 0.81 24.02
N ASN A 40 -10.91 1.31 24.79
CA ASN A 40 -11.66 0.49 25.73
C ASN A 40 -12.44 -0.62 25.02
N LEU A 41 -13.08 -0.32 23.87
CA LEU A 41 -13.77 -1.32 23.07
C LEU A 41 -12.81 -2.38 22.53
N ASN A 42 -11.62 -1.97 22.05
CA ASN A 42 -10.60 -2.88 21.57
C ASN A 42 -10.08 -3.82 22.66
N ASP A 43 -9.85 -3.29 23.85
CA ASP A 43 -9.43 -4.10 25.01
C ASP A 43 -10.53 -5.09 25.42
N ALA A 44 -11.79 -4.66 25.47
CA ALA A 44 -12.92 -5.53 25.74
C ALA A 44 -13.08 -6.62 24.66
N ARG A 45 -12.93 -6.24 23.39
CA ARG A 45 -12.94 -7.17 22.25
C ARG A 45 -11.83 -8.21 22.37
N LYS A 46 -10.59 -7.77 22.64
CA LYS A 46 -9.44 -8.67 22.84
C LYS A 46 -9.66 -9.63 24.00
N ASN A 47 -10.30 -9.20 25.07
CA ASN A 47 -10.66 -10.06 26.20
C ASN A 47 -11.71 -11.13 25.83
N VAL A 48 -12.66 -10.80 24.95
CA VAL A 48 -13.72 -11.72 24.51
C VAL A 48 -13.23 -12.71 23.46
N PHE A 49 -12.55 -12.24 22.41
CA PHE A 49 -12.18 -13.06 21.27
C PHE A 49 -10.74 -13.56 21.31
N GLY A 50 -9.92 -13.07 22.22
CA GLY A 50 -8.47 -13.22 22.18
C GLY A 50 -7.80 -12.25 21.22
N ALA A 51 -6.52 -12.10 21.36
CA ALA A 51 -5.68 -11.34 20.44
C ALA A 51 -4.39 -12.12 20.21
N VAL A 52 -3.96 -12.19 18.96
CA VAL A 52 -2.65 -12.73 18.59
C VAL A 52 -1.84 -11.57 18.02
N GLU A 53 -0.83 -11.14 18.77
CA GLU A 53 0.11 -10.11 18.32
C GLU A 53 1.24 -10.75 17.53
N THR A 54 1.75 -10.01 16.53
CA THR A 54 2.91 -10.46 15.74
C THR A 54 4.16 -10.34 16.59
N THR A 55 4.70 -11.48 17.05
CA THR A 55 5.89 -11.55 17.90
C THR A 55 6.86 -12.62 17.43
N LEU A 56 8.17 -12.35 17.54
CA LEU A 56 9.19 -13.37 17.31
C LEU A 56 9.17 -14.37 18.47
N ILE A 57 8.88 -15.65 18.16
CA ILE A 57 8.84 -16.72 19.16
C ILE A 57 10.22 -17.33 19.33
N ALA A 58 10.84 -17.71 18.20
CA ALA A 58 12.10 -18.42 18.19
C ALA A 58 12.90 -18.15 16.91
N SER A 59 14.14 -18.60 16.91
CA SER A 59 14.98 -18.67 15.72
C SER A 59 15.71 -20.01 15.77
N ASP A 60 15.60 -20.76 14.71
CA ASP A 60 16.27 -22.06 14.56
C ASP A 60 17.27 -22.05 13.42
N ARG A 61 18.16 -23.02 13.36
CA ARG A 61 19.18 -23.15 12.33
C ARG A 61 19.19 -24.57 11.77
N ILE A 62 18.96 -24.67 10.47
CA ILE A 62 19.11 -25.91 9.73
C ILE A 62 20.43 -25.92 8.95
N SER A 63 20.93 -27.12 8.65
CA SER A 63 22.19 -27.29 7.94
C SER A 63 22.02 -28.19 6.73
N THR A 64 22.73 -27.87 5.66
CA THR A 64 22.77 -28.64 4.41
C THR A 64 24.17 -29.19 4.15
N GLU A 65 24.27 -30.29 3.41
CA GLU A 65 25.59 -30.88 3.08
C GLU A 65 26.45 -29.97 2.21
N ASN A 66 25.83 -29.26 1.28
CA ASN A 66 26.50 -28.38 0.32
C ASN A 66 26.10 -26.93 0.57
N ASN A 67 26.95 -25.99 0.12
CA ASN A 67 26.57 -24.60 0.08
C ASN A 67 25.40 -24.40 -0.90
N CYS A 68 24.31 -23.82 -0.43
CA CYS A 68 23.13 -23.55 -1.22
C CYS A 68 22.47 -22.22 -0.81
N LEU A 69 21.60 -21.72 -1.68
CA LEU A 69 20.67 -20.63 -1.37
C LEU A 69 19.30 -21.23 -1.06
N ALA A 70 18.73 -20.87 0.06
CA ALA A 70 17.34 -21.21 0.35
C ALA A 70 16.42 -20.56 -0.68
N ALA A 71 15.41 -21.28 -1.13
CA ALA A 71 14.48 -20.82 -2.14
C ALA A 71 13.03 -20.79 -1.65
N ASP A 72 12.56 -21.85 -0.96
CA ASP A 72 11.19 -21.86 -0.45
C ASP A 72 10.98 -22.86 0.69
N ILE A 73 9.85 -22.73 1.40
CA ILE A 73 9.40 -23.62 2.47
C ILE A 73 7.94 -23.98 2.22
N LEU A 74 7.64 -25.26 2.34
CA LEU A 74 6.27 -25.77 2.29
C LEU A 74 5.93 -26.51 3.58
N ALA A 75 4.88 -26.11 4.28
CA ALA A 75 4.32 -26.87 5.39
C ALA A 75 3.22 -27.83 4.90
N LEU A 76 3.32 -29.09 5.34
CA LEU A 76 2.34 -30.15 5.22
C LEU A 76 2.01 -30.64 6.64
N ASP A 77 1.01 -30.01 7.27
CA ASP A 77 0.75 -30.10 8.72
C ASP A 77 1.99 -29.75 9.56
N ASN A 78 2.57 -30.74 10.27
CA ASN A 78 3.78 -30.57 11.05
C ASN A 78 5.06 -30.89 10.27
N LEU A 79 4.96 -31.38 9.04
CA LEU A 79 6.12 -31.61 8.16
C LEU A 79 6.40 -30.38 7.31
N CYS A 80 7.67 -30.09 7.13
CA CYS A 80 8.14 -28.97 6.29
C CYS A 80 9.13 -29.48 5.26
N ILE A 81 8.82 -29.26 3.98
CA ILE A 81 9.76 -29.47 2.88
C ILE A 81 10.45 -28.14 2.60
N PHE A 82 11.76 -28.16 2.66
CA PHE A 82 12.60 -27.03 2.31
C PHE A 82 13.20 -27.23 0.93
N GLY A 83 13.21 -26.18 0.11
CA GLY A 83 13.78 -26.17 -1.22
C GLY A 83 14.97 -25.24 -1.32
N TYR A 84 16.02 -25.69 -2.03
CA TYR A 84 17.29 -25.00 -2.15
C TYR A 84 17.79 -24.96 -3.58
N ASN A 85 18.66 -23.98 -3.85
CA ASN A 85 19.49 -23.94 -5.03
C ASN A 85 20.95 -24.20 -4.64
N VAL A 86 21.44 -25.41 -4.96
CA VAL A 86 22.77 -25.86 -4.60
C VAL A 86 23.84 -25.23 -5.49
N TYR A 87 24.96 -24.85 -4.88
CA TYR A 87 26.14 -24.39 -5.60
C TYR A 87 27.08 -25.59 -5.81
N MET A 88 27.01 -26.19 -6.99
CA MET A 88 27.57 -27.51 -7.28
C MET A 88 29.10 -27.54 -7.42
N GLY A 89 29.76 -26.43 -7.69
CA GLY A 89 31.21 -26.42 -7.93
C GLY A 89 31.62 -27.43 -9.00
N LEU A 90 32.33 -28.47 -8.59
CA LEU A 90 32.81 -29.56 -9.48
C LEU A 90 31.92 -30.83 -9.47
N LYS A 91 30.78 -30.83 -8.76
CA LYS A 91 29.86 -31.97 -8.71
C LYS A 91 29.20 -32.19 -10.09
N SER A 92 29.15 -33.41 -10.56
CA SER A 92 28.62 -33.76 -11.89
C SER A 92 27.13 -34.17 -11.83
N GLU A 93 26.62 -34.57 -10.69
CA GLU A 93 25.23 -35.05 -10.51
C GLU A 93 24.56 -34.35 -9.34
N VAL A 94 23.27 -34.04 -9.50
CA VAL A 94 22.40 -33.47 -8.46
C VAL A 94 21.54 -34.58 -7.88
N HIS A 95 21.61 -34.77 -6.57
CA HIS A 95 20.76 -35.68 -5.84
C HIS A 95 19.53 -34.93 -5.27
N LEU A 96 18.47 -35.66 -4.95
CA LEU A 96 17.27 -35.08 -4.38
C LEU A 96 17.57 -34.31 -3.06
N SER A 97 18.45 -34.86 -2.23
CA SER A 97 18.92 -34.26 -0.97
C SER A 97 19.77 -32.98 -1.17
N ASP A 98 20.29 -32.71 -2.36
CA ASP A 98 20.96 -31.43 -2.66
C ASP A 98 19.94 -30.29 -2.84
N VAL A 99 18.71 -30.60 -3.22
CA VAL A 99 17.66 -29.62 -3.56
C VAL A 99 16.58 -29.55 -2.50
N PHE A 100 16.31 -30.65 -1.81
CA PHE A 100 15.26 -30.71 -0.80
C PHE A 100 15.76 -31.29 0.52
N SER A 101 15.15 -30.86 1.61
CA SER A 101 15.23 -31.50 2.92
C SER A 101 13.86 -31.51 3.58
N LEU A 102 13.61 -32.49 4.42
CA LEU A 102 12.36 -32.65 5.16
C LEU A 102 12.63 -32.54 6.66
N TYR A 103 11.80 -31.77 7.33
CA TYR A 103 11.85 -31.59 8.77
C TYR A 103 10.46 -31.73 9.38
N GLU A 104 10.40 -32.25 10.58
CA GLU A 104 9.22 -32.16 11.44
C GLU A 104 9.35 -30.93 12.33
N PHE A 105 8.34 -30.07 12.28
CA PHE A 105 8.27 -28.87 13.11
C PHE A 105 7.51 -29.18 14.40
N SER A 106 8.20 -29.10 15.53
CA SER A 106 7.61 -29.30 16.85
C SER A 106 8.36 -28.52 17.94
N GLY A 107 7.63 -27.93 18.87
CA GLY A 107 8.24 -27.20 19.99
C GLY A 107 9.14 -26.04 19.57
N ASN A 108 8.81 -25.35 18.47
CA ASN A 108 9.58 -24.26 17.86
C ASN A 108 10.97 -24.67 17.32
N ASN A 109 11.15 -25.95 17.00
CA ASN A 109 12.38 -26.48 16.41
C ASN A 109 12.08 -27.37 15.21
N PHE A 110 13.06 -27.50 14.31
CA PHE A 110 13.00 -28.35 13.14
C PHE A 110 13.84 -29.60 13.35
N HIS A 111 13.22 -30.77 13.26
CA HIS A 111 13.87 -32.08 13.41
C HIS A 111 13.93 -32.78 12.06
N GLU A 112 15.14 -33.08 11.59
CA GLU A 112 15.37 -33.69 10.28
C GLU A 112 14.70 -35.06 10.15
N LYS A 113 14.10 -35.31 8.97
CA LYS A 113 13.44 -36.54 8.56
C LYS A 113 13.96 -37.01 7.20
N SER A 114 13.75 -38.28 6.85
CA SER A 114 14.05 -38.78 5.53
C SER A 114 13.11 -38.24 4.48
N LEU A 115 13.58 -38.12 3.22
CA LEU A 115 12.80 -37.58 2.09
C LEU A 115 11.79 -38.57 1.49
N GLU A 116 11.53 -39.73 2.17
CA GLU A 116 10.65 -40.81 1.68
C GLU A 116 9.29 -40.30 1.15
N ILE A 117 8.76 -39.19 1.70
CA ILE A 117 7.48 -38.64 1.29
C ILE A 117 7.46 -38.14 -0.18
N ILE A 118 8.64 -37.86 -0.76
CA ILE A 118 8.82 -37.45 -2.15
C ILE A 118 9.74 -38.36 -2.95
N GLU A 119 10.08 -39.55 -2.43
CA GLU A 119 10.88 -40.57 -3.11
C GLU A 119 10.00 -41.52 -3.92
N ASP A 120 9.46 -41.02 -5.04
CA ASP A 120 8.75 -41.79 -6.06
C ASP A 120 9.70 -42.12 -7.21
N GLU A 121 9.70 -43.35 -7.71
CA GLU A 121 10.64 -43.79 -8.77
C GLU A 121 10.50 -42.98 -10.07
N HIS A 122 9.27 -42.69 -10.47
CA HIS A 122 9.01 -41.90 -11.69
C HIS A 122 9.44 -40.44 -11.52
N PHE A 123 9.16 -39.88 -10.35
CA PHE A 123 9.65 -38.53 -10.04
C PHE A 123 11.16 -38.46 -10.03
N LEU A 124 11.84 -39.40 -9.43
CA LEU A 124 13.31 -39.46 -9.38
C LEU A 124 13.93 -39.53 -10.79
N ASP A 125 13.30 -40.28 -11.68
CA ASP A 125 13.75 -40.38 -13.09
C ASP A 125 13.53 -39.05 -13.84
N ASP A 126 12.36 -38.45 -13.71
CA ASP A 126 12.05 -37.17 -14.33
C ASP A 126 12.93 -36.03 -13.76
N PHE A 127 13.19 -36.04 -12.45
CA PHE A 127 14.08 -35.09 -11.77
C PHE A 127 15.53 -35.21 -12.29
N ARG A 128 16.10 -36.45 -12.36
CA ARG A 128 17.45 -36.68 -12.91
C ARG A 128 17.54 -36.25 -14.37
N ASN A 129 16.53 -36.59 -15.18
CA ASN A 129 16.45 -36.20 -16.58
C ASN A 129 16.44 -34.68 -16.73
N MET A 130 15.68 -33.97 -15.91
CA MET A 130 15.64 -32.51 -15.93
C MET A 130 17.05 -31.92 -15.70
N TYR A 131 17.76 -32.32 -14.67
CA TYR A 131 19.12 -31.81 -14.40
C TYR A 131 20.14 -32.24 -15.46
N ARG A 132 19.96 -33.39 -16.09
CA ARG A 132 20.83 -33.88 -17.17
C ARG A 132 20.68 -33.07 -18.45
N TYR A 133 19.46 -32.68 -18.80
CA TYR A 133 19.19 -32.01 -20.09
C TYR A 133 19.25 -30.48 -20.02
N TYR A 134 18.97 -29.89 -18.86
CA TYR A 134 18.87 -28.42 -18.68
C TYR A 134 19.99 -27.90 -17.79
N ARG A 135 20.93 -27.14 -18.37
CA ARG A 135 22.10 -26.60 -17.63
C ARG A 135 21.79 -25.48 -16.65
N HIS A 136 20.64 -24.83 -16.79
CA HIS A 136 20.24 -23.68 -15.97
C HIS A 136 19.08 -24.04 -15.03
N THR A 137 19.00 -25.28 -14.64
CA THR A 137 17.97 -25.75 -13.72
C THR A 137 18.18 -25.18 -12.33
N ALA A 138 17.14 -24.54 -11.81
CA ALA A 138 17.08 -24.02 -10.46
C ALA A 138 15.69 -24.24 -9.89
N PHE A 139 15.61 -24.68 -8.64
CA PHE A 139 14.33 -24.75 -7.93
C PHE A 139 13.82 -23.33 -7.66
N VAL A 140 12.55 -23.08 -7.93
CA VAL A 140 11.93 -21.76 -7.82
C VAL A 140 11.10 -21.67 -6.55
N ARG A 141 10.04 -22.50 -6.43
CA ARG A 141 9.12 -22.50 -5.30
C ARG A 141 8.18 -23.69 -5.29
N PHE A 142 7.50 -23.84 -4.18
CA PHE A 142 6.30 -24.67 -4.05
C PHE A 142 5.04 -23.84 -4.32
N THR A 143 3.98 -24.51 -4.77
CA THR A 143 2.65 -23.92 -4.86
C THR A 143 1.61 -25.01 -4.61
N ILE A 144 0.58 -24.71 -3.81
CA ILE A 144 -0.56 -25.60 -3.60
C ILE A 144 -1.77 -25.00 -4.30
N LEU A 145 -2.39 -25.75 -5.21
CA LEU A 145 -3.64 -25.40 -5.90
C LEU A 145 -4.56 -26.63 -5.91
N ASN A 146 -5.79 -26.47 -5.41
CA ASN A 146 -6.83 -27.52 -5.47
C ASN A 146 -6.36 -28.91 -5.00
N ALA A 147 -5.76 -28.99 -3.81
CA ALA A 147 -5.20 -30.21 -3.22
C ALA A 147 -4.04 -30.85 -4.03
N HIS A 148 -3.42 -30.11 -4.94
CA HIS A 148 -2.20 -30.53 -5.61
C HIS A 148 -1.03 -29.64 -5.18
N LEU A 149 0.11 -30.31 -4.94
CA LEU A 149 1.40 -29.65 -4.75
C LEU A 149 2.10 -29.56 -6.11
N TYR A 150 2.63 -28.39 -6.42
CA TYR A 150 3.45 -28.14 -7.58
C TYR A 150 4.85 -27.71 -7.13
N MET A 151 5.87 -28.44 -7.60
CA MET A 151 7.28 -28.09 -7.45
C MET A 151 7.75 -27.43 -8.74
N ILE A 152 8.09 -26.16 -8.69
CA ILE A 152 8.38 -25.34 -9.86
C ILE A 152 9.87 -25.17 -9.99
N PHE A 153 10.40 -25.52 -11.18
CA PHE A 153 11.81 -25.35 -11.56
C PHE A 153 11.92 -24.42 -12.77
N LYS A 154 12.89 -23.54 -12.74
CA LYS A 154 13.36 -22.81 -13.90
C LYS A 154 14.35 -23.70 -14.66
N ILE A 155 14.19 -23.85 -15.98
CA ILE A 155 15.02 -24.72 -16.82
C ILE A 155 15.75 -23.97 -17.95
N GLY A 156 15.49 -22.66 -18.10
CA GLY A 156 16.04 -21.81 -19.14
C GLY A 156 16.38 -20.41 -18.67
N LYS A 157 16.66 -19.52 -19.62
CA LYS A 157 17.02 -18.12 -19.33
C LYS A 157 15.79 -17.24 -19.08
N ASN A 158 14.66 -17.55 -19.71
CA ASN A 158 13.43 -16.78 -19.56
C ASN A 158 12.64 -17.26 -18.33
N HIS A 159 11.82 -16.39 -17.79
CA HIS A 159 10.95 -16.73 -16.65
C HIS A 159 9.83 -17.72 -17.03
N SER A 160 9.48 -17.80 -18.31
CA SER A 160 8.51 -18.74 -18.85
C SER A 160 9.08 -20.15 -19.06
N ASP A 161 10.42 -20.29 -19.04
CA ASP A 161 11.10 -21.57 -19.23
C ASP A 161 11.07 -22.35 -17.92
N ILE A 162 9.91 -22.89 -17.57
CA ILE A 162 9.68 -23.63 -16.32
C ILE A 162 9.30 -25.08 -16.59
N LYS A 163 9.70 -25.96 -15.67
CA LYS A 163 9.24 -27.34 -15.55
C LYS A 163 8.53 -27.48 -14.19
N VAL A 164 7.41 -28.15 -14.18
CA VAL A 164 6.53 -28.22 -13.00
C VAL A 164 6.17 -29.66 -12.73
N PHE A 165 6.58 -30.15 -11.58
CA PHE A 165 6.21 -31.47 -11.08
C PHE A 165 4.95 -31.35 -10.23
N LYS A 166 3.94 -32.16 -10.58
CA LYS A 166 2.64 -32.17 -9.93
C LYS A 166 2.48 -33.39 -9.05
N TRP A 167 1.99 -33.15 -7.84
CA TRP A 167 1.71 -34.16 -6.85
C TRP A 167 0.28 -34.01 -6.33
N MET A 168 -0.39 -35.13 -6.10
CA MET A 168 -1.67 -35.15 -5.40
C MET A 168 -1.42 -35.26 -3.90
N MET A 169 -2.01 -34.35 -3.13
CA MET A 169 -2.00 -34.40 -1.67
C MET A 169 -3.19 -35.25 -1.20
N GLN A 170 -2.92 -36.31 -0.50
CA GLN A 170 -3.94 -37.19 0.04
C GLN A 170 -4.42 -36.71 1.43
N ALA A 171 -5.54 -37.25 1.91
CA ALA A 171 -6.12 -36.82 3.19
C ALA A 171 -5.24 -37.15 4.42
N ASP A 172 -4.32 -38.10 4.27
CA ASP A 172 -3.32 -38.49 5.28
C ASP A 172 -1.98 -37.74 5.12
N ASN A 173 -1.97 -36.68 4.31
CA ASN A 173 -0.80 -35.87 3.95
C ASN A 173 0.31 -36.62 3.19
N THR A 174 0.03 -37.82 2.67
CA THR A 174 0.94 -38.45 1.72
C THR A 174 0.88 -37.78 0.37
N LEU A 175 1.99 -37.82 -0.38
CA LEU A 175 2.13 -37.23 -1.70
C LEU A 175 2.20 -38.35 -2.74
N GLN A 176 1.39 -38.26 -3.78
CA GLN A 176 1.43 -39.13 -4.93
C GLN A 176 1.86 -38.35 -6.17
N TYR A 177 2.95 -38.74 -6.81
CA TYR A 177 3.43 -38.13 -8.04
C TYR A 177 2.46 -38.34 -9.18
N ILE A 178 2.25 -37.32 -10.00
CA ILE A 178 1.35 -37.36 -11.16
C ILE A 178 2.13 -37.20 -12.45
N ASP A 179 2.78 -36.04 -12.68
CA ASP A 179 3.50 -35.75 -13.91
C ASP A 179 4.46 -34.54 -13.77
N ASP A 180 5.24 -34.28 -14.82
CA ASP A 180 6.18 -33.18 -14.96
C ASP A 180 5.78 -32.12 -16.01
N ARG A 181 4.50 -32.10 -16.44
CA ARG A 181 3.99 -31.32 -17.58
C ARG A 181 2.99 -30.24 -17.23
N SER A 182 2.78 -30.00 -15.96
CA SER A 182 1.73 -29.11 -15.45
C SER A 182 2.11 -27.62 -15.42
N ALA A 183 3.06 -27.17 -16.26
CA ALA A 183 3.50 -25.77 -16.29
C ALA A 183 2.37 -24.78 -16.63
N SER A 184 1.38 -25.17 -17.41
CA SER A 184 0.23 -24.32 -17.78
C SER A 184 -0.77 -24.11 -16.65
N GLU A 185 -0.75 -24.96 -15.61
CA GLU A 185 -1.67 -24.89 -14.47
C GLU A 185 -1.22 -23.86 -13.43
N VAL A 186 0.08 -23.54 -13.40
CA VAL A 186 0.67 -22.65 -12.41
C VAL A 186 0.76 -21.25 -12.98
N ARG A 187 -0.13 -20.37 -12.52
CA ARG A 187 -0.15 -18.96 -12.92
C ARG A 187 -0.14 -18.07 -11.67
N LEU A 188 0.56 -16.95 -11.76
CA LEU A 188 0.40 -15.89 -10.78
C LEU A 188 -1.00 -15.26 -10.95
N PRO A 189 -1.58 -14.73 -9.86
CA PRO A 189 -2.83 -13.98 -9.94
C PRO A 189 -2.67 -12.72 -10.81
N GLU A 190 -3.76 -12.06 -11.09
CA GLU A 190 -3.75 -10.76 -11.75
C GLU A 190 -2.92 -9.77 -10.93
N GLN A 191 -2.07 -9.02 -11.62
CA GLN A 191 -1.12 -8.11 -10.98
C GLN A 191 -1.72 -6.75 -10.65
N TYR A 192 -2.91 -6.46 -11.20
CA TYR A 192 -3.70 -5.28 -10.91
C TYR A 192 -5.13 -5.71 -10.57
N GLU A 193 -5.65 -5.24 -9.44
CA GLU A 193 -7.06 -5.42 -9.07
C GLU A 193 -7.94 -4.28 -9.63
N PHE A 194 -7.48 -3.64 -10.70
CA PHE A 194 -8.17 -2.59 -11.43
C PHE A 194 -7.75 -2.63 -12.91
N GLU A 195 -8.57 -2.03 -13.77
CA GLU A 195 -8.31 -2.00 -15.20
C GLU A 195 -7.66 -0.68 -15.64
N TRP A 196 -6.57 -0.78 -16.40
CA TRP A 196 -5.96 0.35 -17.07
C TRP A 196 -6.77 0.75 -18.30
N GLN A 197 -7.38 1.93 -18.25
CA GLN A 197 -8.12 2.52 -19.36
C GLN A 197 -7.19 3.37 -20.22
N ARG A 198 -7.11 3.06 -21.52
CA ARG A 198 -6.36 3.90 -22.46
C ARG A 198 -7.17 5.14 -22.82
N THR A 199 -6.52 6.30 -22.81
CA THR A 199 -7.15 7.54 -23.25
C THR A 199 -7.43 7.52 -24.76
N LYS A 200 -8.49 8.22 -25.17
CA LYS A 200 -8.92 8.36 -26.56
C LYS A 200 -8.59 9.74 -27.10
N ARG A 201 -8.60 9.90 -28.41
CA ARG A 201 -8.27 11.17 -29.07
C ARG A 201 -9.30 12.29 -28.79
N ASP A 202 -10.53 11.95 -28.48
CA ASP A 202 -11.57 12.90 -28.05
C ASP A 202 -11.30 13.53 -26.69
N MET A 203 -10.43 12.92 -25.89
CA MET A 203 -9.94 13.44 -24.61
C MET A 203 -8.82 14.48 -24.78
N HIS A 204 -8.30 14.69 -25.99
CA HIS A 204 -7.25 15.68 -26.26
C HIS A 204 -7.85 17.09 -26.30
N ARG A 205 -7.20 18.03 -25.64
CA ARG A 205 -7.52 19.46 -25.66
C ARG A 205 -6.40 20.21 -26.37
N ASN A 206 -6.75 20.90 -27.46
CA ASN A 206 -5.80 21.66 -28.27
C ASN A 206 -5.59 23.05 -27.72
N GLY A 207 -4.39 23.62 -27.91
CA GLY A 207 -4.04 24.96 -27.49
C GLY A 207 -2.53 25.18 -27.50
N LYS A 208 -2.06 26.24 -26.86
CA LYS A 208 -0.64 26.54 -26.71
C LYS A 208 0.07 25.48 -25.88
N HIS A 209 -0.60 24.97 -24.88
CA HIS A 209 -0.18 23.88 -23.99
C HIS A 209 -1.22 22.75 -24.07
N PRO A 210 -1.18 21.95 -25.17
CA PRO A 210 -2.15 20.90 -25.37
C PRO A 210 -2.00 19.81 -24.32
N HIS A 211 -3.12 19.20 -23.89
CA HIS A 211 -3.10 18.17 -22.87
C HIS A 211 -4.19 17.12 -23.09
N VAL A 212 -4.03 15.98 -22.45
CA VAL A 212 -5.04 14.92 -22.38
C VAL A 212 -5.89 15.14 -21.13
N SER A 213 -7.21 15.28 -21.28
CA SER A 213 -8.17 15.34 -20.19
C SER A 213 -8.45 13.93 -19.67
N ILE A 214 -8.29 13.71 -18.37
CA ILE A 214 -8.64 12.49 -17.68
C ILE A 214 -9.81 12.78 -16.77
N GLN A 215 -11.02 12.36 -17.20
CA GLN A 215 -12.29 12.53 -16.48
C GLN A 215 -12.61 13.99 -16.12
N ASP A 216 -12.08 14.98 -16.85
CA ASP A 216 -12.16 16.41 -16.54
C ASP A 216 -11.72 16.79 -15.10
N ARG A 217 -10.93 15.91 -14.48
CA ARG A 217 -10.36 16.08 -13.12
C ARG A 217 -8.85 16.29 -13.15
N LEU A 218 -8.19 15.77 -14.19
CA LEU A 218 -6.74 15.79 -14.32
C LEU A 218 -6.35 15.95 -15.78
N PHE A 219 -5.32 16.74 -16.04
CA PHE A 219 -4.88 17.10 -17.38
C PHE A 219 -3.39 16.83 -17.51
N VAL A 220 -2.99 16.00 -18.50
CA VAL A 220 -1.62 15.57 -18.71
C VAL A 220 -1.07 16.14 -20.00
N GLU A 221 0.04 16.87 -19.92
CA GLU A 221 0.80 17.45 -21.02
C GLU A 221 2.18 16.77 -21.11
N THR A 222 2.63 16.42 -22.32
CA THR A 222 4.00 15.93 -22.60
C THR A 222 4.70 16.73 -23.69
N VAL A 223 4.10 17.85 -24.09
CA VAL A 223 4.57 18.71 -25.18
C VAL A 223 5.42 19.85 -24.61
N GLY A 224 6.46 20.24 -25.35
CA GLY A 224 7.30 21.38 -24.96
C GLY A 224 8.47 21.04 -24.03
N GLY A 225 8.73 19.78 -23.79
CA GLY A 225 9.91 19.33 -23.05
C GLY A 225 9.65 18.83 -21.64
N ASP A 226 8.43 18.99 -21.15
CA ASP A 226 8.05 18.56 -19.79
C ASP A 226 6.83 17.64 -19.83
N LEU A 227 6.84 16.61 -18.96
CA LEU A 227 5.62 15.93 -18.55
C LEU A 227 5.01 16.72 -17.40
N THR A 228 3.87 17.36 -17.67
CA THR A 228 3.18 18.19 -16.66
C THR A 228 1.81 17.61 -16.35
N ILE A 229 1.45 17.57 -15.07
CA ILE A 229 0.13 17.15 -14.59
C ILE A 229 -0.56 18.36 -13.96
N LYS A 230 -1.75 18.69 -14.47
CA LYS A 230 -2.55 19.87 -14.11
C LYS A 230 -3.89 19.43 -13.52
N ILE A 231 -4.50 20.27 -12.70
CA ILE A 231 -5.86 20.11 -12.17
C ILE A 231 -6.86 21.06 -12.81
N GLU A 232 -6.39 21.98 -13.67
CA GLU A 232 -7.21 22.96 -14.39
C GLU A 232 -7.14 22.68 -15.89
N ASP A 233 -8.28 22.77 -16.57
CA ASP A 233 -8.38 22.71 -18.03
C ASP A 233 -7.88 24.04 -18.64
N ASN A 234 -6.58 24.26 -18.56
CA ASN A 234 -5.93 25.48 -19.02
C ASN A 234 -4.88 25.17 -20.08
N THR A 235 -5.24 25.42 -21.34
CA THR A 235 -4.33 25.27 -22.49
C THR A 235 -3.44 26.49 -22.75
N GLN A 236 -3.56 27.59 -22.00
CA GLN A 236 -2.75 28.80 -22.14
C GLN A 236 -1.49 28.77 -21.26
N SER A 237 -1.45 27.91 -20.24
CA SER A 237 -0.34 27.77 -19.29
C SER A 237 0.16 26.36 -19.23
N GLY A 238 1.49 26.17 -19.26
CA GLY A 238 2.17 24.90 -18.99
C GLY A 238 2.41 24.62 -17.51
N LYS A 239 1.89 25.44 -16.59
CA LYS A 239 2.06 25.22 -15.15
C LYS A 239 1.08 24.16 -14.64
N GLY A 240 1.61 23.22 -13.85
CA GLY A 240 0.83 22.15 -13.21
C GLY A 240 1.19 21.99 -11.73
N ILE A 241 0.56 21.02 -11.10
CA ILE A 241 0.87 20.59 -9.72
C ILE A 241 2.08 19.64 -9.66
N TYR A 242 2.46 19.07 -10.79
CA TYR A 242 3.63 18.21 -10.95
C TYR A 242 4.25 18.47 -12.33
N ALA A 243 5.58 18.46 -12.42
CA ALA A 243 6.30 18.53 -13.67
C ALA A 243 7.64 17.79 -13.57
N GLU A 244 8.06 17.15 -14.66
CA GLU A 244 9.38 16.53 -14.83
C GLU A 244 9.77 16.53 -16.30
N ASP A 245 11.08 16.52 -16.60
CA ASP A 245 11.60 16.59 -17.97
C ASP A 245 11.26 15.33 -18.79
N VAL A 246 11.04 15.52 -20.09
CA VAL A 246 10.99 14.45 -21.11
C VAL A 246 12.18 14.58 -22.06
N GLN A 247 12.67 13.45 -22.57
CA GLN A 247 13.87 13.42 -23.42
C GLN A 247 13.61 14.06 -24.79
N TYR A 248 12.43 13.81 -25.38
CA TYR A 248 12.06 14.32 -26.71
C TYR A 248 11.15 15.55 -26.58
N LYS A 249 11.77 16.73 -26.70
CA LYS A 249 11.07 18.01 -26.50
C LYS A 249 10.06 18.36 -27.60
N GLU A 250 10.22 17.81 -28.79
CA GLU A 250 9.39 18.09 -29.97
C GLU A 250 8.25 17.08 -30.17
N GLN A 251 7.99 16.22 -29.15
CA GLN A 251 6.89 15.26 -29.24
C GLN A 251 5.52 15.95 -29.21
N SER A 252 4.56 15.36 -29.92
CA SER A 252 3.13 15.72 -29.83
C SER A 252 2.41 14.86 -28.82
N LEU A 253 1.15 15.17 -28.49
CA LEU A 253 0.32 14.31 -27.63
C LEU A 253 0.07 12.94 -28.25
N ASP A 254 -0.04 12.86 -29.56
CA ASP A 254 -0.30 11.59 -30.28
C ASP A 254 0.92 10.63 -30.25
N ASP A 255 2.12 11.12 -29.95
CA ASP A 255 3.33 10.31 -29.84
C ASP A 255 3.44 9.59 -28.47
N GLY A 256 2.72 10.08 -27.48
CA GLY A 256 2.68 9.49 -26.13
C GLY A 256 1.56 8.46 -25.96
N GLU A 257 1.69 7.63 -24.93
CA GLU A 257 0.63 6.71 -24.50
C GLU A 257 0.20 7.07 -23.07
N TYR A 258 -1.11 7.20 -22.87
CA TYR A 258 -1.68 7.62 -21.59
C TYR A 258 -2.73 6.60 -21.16
N PHE A 259 -2.57 6.08 -19.96
CA PHE A 259 -3.52 5.18 -19.33
C PHE A 259 -3.84 5.69 -17.93
N PHE A 260 -5.04 5.44 -17.48
CA PHE A 260 -5.47 5.78 -16.13
C PHE A 260 -6.36 4.68 -15.54
N ALA A 261 -6.45 4.65 -14.21
CA ALA A 261 -7.44 3.88 -13.47
C ALA A 261 -8.04 4.77 -12.39
N ASP A 262 -9.37 4.84 -12.34
CA ASP A 262 -10.11 5.56 -11.30
C ASP A 262 -10.33 4.64 -10.10
N LEU A 263 -9.80 5.05 -8.96
CA LEU A 263 -9.84 4.32 -7.69
C LEU A 263 -10.53 5.16 -6.60
N GLY A 264 -11.46 6.03 -7.01
CA GLY A 264 -12.17 6.95 -6.11
C GLY A 264 -11.43 8.27 -5.92
N ASN A 265 -10.87 8.51 -4.73
CA ASN A 265 -10.04 9.71 -4.49
C ASN A 265 -8.63 9.60 -5.08
N LEU A 266 -8.22 8.40 -5.49
CA LEU A 266 -6.97 8.14 -6.16
C LEU A 266 -7.21 7.92 -7.66
N ILE A 267 -6.34 8.49 -8.50
CA ILE A 267 -6.25 8.16 -9.91
C ILE A 267 -4.85 7.66 -10.17
N ALA A 268 -4.73 6.39 -10.58
CA ALA A 268 -3.48 5.86 -11.05
C ALA A 268 -3.25 6.26 -12.50
N LEU A 269 -2.03 6.67 -12.84
CA LEU A 269 -1.63 7.09 -14.18
C LEU A 269 -0.44 6.26 -14.64
N LYS A 270 -0.49 5.82 -15.89
CA LYS A 270 0.62 5.24 -16.62
C LYS A 270 0.83 6.08 -17.87
N ILE A 271 1.94 6.80 -17.92
CA ILE A 271 2.27 7.73 -19.00
C ILE A 271 3.57 7.27 -19.64
N ARG A 272 3.54 7.05 -20.93
CA ARG A 272 4.70 6.70 -21.72
C ARG A 272 5.00 7.81 -22.73
N PRO A 273 5.97 8.69 -22.44
CA PRO A 273 6.44 9.68 -23.42
C PRO A 273 7.05 9.01 -24.65
N TYR A 274 7.20 9.74 -25.73
CA TYR A 274 7.72 9.20 -26.99
C TYR A 274 9.11 8.55 -26.83
N ARG A 275 9.22 7.27 -27.18
CA ARG A 275 10.46 6.46 -27.09
C ARG A 275 11.08 6.37 -25.70
N GLU A 276 10.31 6.61 -24.66
CA GLU A 276 10.74 6.47 -23.27
C GLU A 276 10.04 5.30 -22.58
N PRO A 277 10.58 4.81 -21.44
CA PRO A 277 9.87 3.90 -20.55
C PRO A 277 8.60 4.54 -20.01
N ALA A 278 7.60 3.72 -19.68
CA ALA A 278 6.43 4.19 -18.99
C ALA A 278 6.79 4.68 -17.58
N ARG A 279 6.12 5.73 -17.14
CA ARG A 279 6.23 6.34 -15.81
C ARG A 279 4.89 6.20 -15.12
N TYR A 280 4.92 5.90 -13.84
CA TYR A 280 3.71 5.62 -13.07
C TYR A 280 3.53 6.65 -11.97
N PHE A 281 2.29 7.16 -11.84
CA PHE A 281 1.95 8.19 -10.88
C PHE A 281 0.64 7.84 -10.17
N ILE A 282 0.51 8.31 -8.94
CA ILE A 282 -0.76 8.33 -8.22
C ILE A 282 -1.12 9.78 -7.91
N TYR A 283 -2.28 10.20 -8.36
CA TYR A 283 -2.89 11.48 -8.01
C TYR A 283 -3.92 11.28 -6.92
N ASN A 284 -3.86 12.09 -5.88
CA ASN A 284 -4.89 12.17 -4.85
C ASN A 284 -5.75 13.43 -5.07
N ALA A 285 -7.03 13.23 -5.35
CA ALA A 285 -7.97 14.30 -5.69
C ALA A 285 -8.30 15.20 -4.49
N LYS A 286 -8.32 14.66 -3.26
CA LYS A 286 -8.58 15.44 -2.04
C LYS A 286 -7.43 16.41 -1.75
N LEU A 287 -6.19 15.91 -1.78
CA LEU A 287 -4.99 16.70 -1.47
C LEU A 287 -4.42 17.43 -2.69
N GLN A 288 -4.91 17.13 -3.89
CA GLN A 288 -4.39 17.66 -5.16
C GLN A 288 -2.88 17.47 -5.31
N THR A 289 -2.39 16.29 -4.95
CA THR A 289 -0.97 15.94 -4.99
C THR A 289 -0.72 14.75 -5.91
N VAL A 290 0.43 14.78 -6.59
CA VAL A 290 0.91 13.69 -7.45
C VAL A 290 2.17 13.10 -6.85
N LYS A 291 2.27 11.77 -6.85
CA LYS A 291 3.48 11.03 -6.46
C LYS A 291 3.84 10.03 -7.54
N ARG A 292 5.12 9.99 -7.91
CA ARG A 292 5.65 8.99 -8.84
C ARG A 292 6.11 7.74 -8.10
N SER A 293 5.73 6.55 -8.61
CA SER A 293 6.23 5.26 -8.15
C SER A 293 6.27 4.28 -9.31
N ASP A 294 7.46 4.08 -9.89
CA ASP A 294 7.64 3.21 -11.05
C ASP A 294 7.55 1.71 -10.72
N THR A 295 7.53 1.33 -9.44
CA THR A 295 7.29 -0.05 -8.98
C THR A 295 5.83 -0.50 -9.19
N LEU A 296 4.91 0.43 -9.43
CA LEU A 296 3.55 0.14 -9.90
C LEU A 296 3.53 -0.58 -11.25
N GLU A 297 4.63 -0.58 -12.02
CA GLU A 297 4.77 -1.33 -13.27
C GLU A 297 4.61 -2.83 -13.05
N ASP A 298 5.13 -3.33 -11.94
CA ASP A 298 5.21 -4.75 -11.67
C ASP A 298 3.90 -5.32 -11.12
N SER A 299 3.31 -4.63 -10.14
CA SER A 299 2.04 -5.00 -9.50
C SER A 299 1.50 -3.87 -8.63
N ALA A 300 0.19 -3.78 -8.55
CA ALA A 300 -0.51 -2.92 -7.59
C ALA A 300 -1.88 -3.52 -7.28
N VAL A 301 -2.15 -3.78 -6.02
CA VAL A 301 -3.39 -4.39 -5.56
C VAL A 301 -4.10 -3.50 -4.55
N LEU A 302 -5.41 -3.68 -4.41
CA LEU A 302 -6.24 -2.84 -3.56
C LEU A 302 -6.06 -3.22 -2.07
N LEU A 303 -5.97 -2.22 -1.24
CA LEU A 303 -6.17 -2.39 0.20
C LEU A 303 -7.65 -2.67 0.51
N PRO A 304 -7.95 -3.38 1.60
CA PRO A 304 -9.32 -3.71 1.98
C PRO A 304 -10.17 -2.45 2.16
N ASP A 305 -11.48 -2.60 2.00
CA ASP A 305 -12.52 -1.58 2.18
C ASP A 305 -12.25 -0.26 1.41
N GLY A 306 -11.50 -0.36 0.30
CA GLY A 306 -11.20 0.79 -0.53
C GLY A 306 -10.18 1.75 0.09
N HIS A 307 -9.42 1.34 1.11
CA HIS A 307 -8.44 2.21 1.79
C HIS A 307 -7.34 2.76 0.88
N GLY A 308 -7.09 2.13 -0.28
CA GLY A 308 -6.10 2.59 -1.25
C GLY A 308 -5.41 1.48 -2.01
N LEU A 309 -4.12 1.67 -2.30
CA LEU A 309 -3.26 0.76 -3.05
C LEU A 309 -2.07 0.31 -2.22
N ILE A 310 -1.65 -0.96 -2.41
CA ILE A 310 -0.38 -1.48 -1.93
C ILE A 310 0.41 -2.10 -3.10
N PHE A 311 1.71 -1.91 -3.08
CA PHE A 311 2.66 -2.42 -4.06
C PHE A 311 3.97 -2.79 -3.36
N SER A 312 4.88 -3.44 -4.03
CA SER A 312 6.01 -4.15 -3.40
C SER A 312 6.94 -3.30 -2.52
N ASP A 313 7.02 -1.99 -2.73
CA ASP A 313 7.87 -1.08 -1.94
C ASP A 313 7.11 0.03 -1.22
N GLY A 314 5.76 -0.04 -1.17
CA GLY A 314 4.98 0.98 -0.49
C GLY A 314 3.46 0.84 -0.59
N TYR A 315 2.77 1.85 -0.10
CA TYR A 315 1.32 1.94 -0.18
C TYR A 315 0.86 3.40 -0.29
N PHE A 316 -0.35 3.56 -0.83
CA PHE A 316 -1.00 4.85 -0.98
C PHE A 316 -2.42 4.78 -0.45
N LEU A 317 -2.77 5.58 0.57
CA LEU A 317 -4.12 5.62 1.13
C LEU A 317 -5.00 6.68 0.44
N GLN A 318 -6.30 6.42 0.38
CA GLN A 318 -7.32 7.39 -0.08
C GLN A 318 -7.24 8.71 0.69
N THR A 319 -6.84 8.65 1.95
CA THR A 319 -6.61 9.81 2.81
C THR A 319 -5.38 10.63 2.42
N GLY A 320 -4.57 10.17 1.45
CA GLY A 320 -3.38 10.85 0.93
C GLY A 320 -2.09 10.53 1.67
N GLU A 321 -2.10 9.60 2.61
CA GLU A 321 -0.86 9.06 3.16
C GLU A 321 -0.16 8.24 2.09
N PHE A 322 1.12 8.55 1.86
CA PHE A 322 2.01 7.81 0.98
C PHE A 322 3.24 7.41 1.76
N LYS A 323 3.53 6.12 1.81
CA LYS A 323 4.76 5.61 2.40
C LYS A 323 5.48 4.72 1.41
N ARG A 324 6.78 4.95 1.28
CA ARG A 324 7.68 4.14 0.49
C ARG A 324 8.76 3.57 1.39
N PHE A 325 9.07 2.31 1.20
CA PHE A 325 10.12 1.63 1.95
C PHE A 325 11.45 1.72 1.20
N ASP A 326 12.57 1.70 1.94
CA ASP A 326 13.90 1.93 1.36
C ASP A 326 14.35 0.86 0.38
N LYS A 327 13.90 -0.38 0.57
CA LYS A 327 14.24 -1.50 -0.32
C LYS A 327 13.30 -1.52 -1.52
N GLN A 328 13.81 -1.10 -2.66
CA GLN A 328 13.11 -1.14 -3.94
C GLN A 328 13.65 -2.31 -4.75
N ILE A 329 12.87 -3.36 -4.90
CA ILE A 329 13.18 -4.49 -5.77
C ILE A 329 12.19 -4.45 -6.93
N ARG A 330 12.70 -4.22 -8.14
CA ARG A 330 11.88 -4.28 -9.36
C ARG A 330 11.61 -5.72 -9.75
N GLY A 331 10.50 -5.97 -10.44
CA GLY A 331 10.11 -7.31 -10.88
C GLY A 331 9.36 -8.10 -9.82
N MET A 332 9.00 -7.48 -8.70
CA MET A 332 8.16 -8.10 -7.68
C MET A 332 6.72 -8.22 -8.16
N ARG A 333 6.21 -9.44 -8.20
CA ARG A 333 4.83 -9.77 -8.59
C ARG A 333 3.99 -10.07 -7.37
N PHE A 334 2.74 -9.64 -7.38
CA PHE A 334 1.78 -10.05 -6.35
C PHE A 334 1.51 -11.56 -6.45
N GLU A 335 1.62 -12.26 -5.33
CA GLU A 335 1.39 -13.69 -5.25
C GLU A 335 0.05 -14.03 -4.59
N LYS A 336 -0.16 -13.52 -3.38
CA LYS A 336 -1.39 -13.79 -2.61
C LYS A 336 -1.58 -12.80 -1.48
N ARG A 337 -2.79 -12.85 -0.93
CA ARG A 337 -3.20 -12.16 0.29
C ARG A 337 -3.66 -13.19 1.30
N ILE A 338 -3.17 -13.10 2.54
CA ILE A 338 -3.64 -13.91 3.67
C ILE A 338 -4.35 -12.96 4.63
N VAL A 339 -5.54 -13.33 5.08
CA VAL A 339 -6.38 -12.48 5.94
C VAL A 339 -6.54 -13.16 7.29
N SER A 340 -6.39 -12.41 8.38
CA SER A 340 -6.71 -12.90 9.72
C SER A 340 -8.20 -13.23 9.84
N PRO A 341 -8.62 -14.20 10.65
CA PRO A 341 -10.02 -14.62 10.75
C PRO A 341 -10.98 -13.49 11.11
N ASN A 342 -10.54 -12.55 11.94
CA ASN A 342 -11.30 -11.37 12.35
C ASN A 342 -11.29 -10.25 11.31
N GLY A 343 -10.55 -10.39 10.21
CA GLY A 343 -10.45 -9.38 9.16
C GLY A 343 -9.66 -8.12 9.55
N GLU A 344 -8.91 -8.14 10.64
CA GLU A 344 -8.12 -7.00 11.11
C GLU A 344 -6.80 -6.85 10.37
N ASP A 345 -6.10 -7.97 10.12
CA ASP A 345 -4.77 -7.99 9.55
C ASP A 345 -4.75 -8.70 8.20
N TYR A 346 -4.03 -8.11 7.26
CA TYR A 346 -3.87 -8.59 5.89
C TYR A 346 -2.39 -8.72 5.57
N LEU A 347 -1.91 -9.94 5.26
CA LEU A 347 -0.56 -10.18 4.78
C LEU A 347 -0.55 -10.20 3.26
N PHE A 348 0.06 -9.20 2.66
CA PHE A 348 0.31 -9.12 1.23
C PHE A 348 1.67 -9.73 0.92
N VAL A 349 1.70 -10.65 -0.01
CA VAL A 349 2.90 -11.37 -0.42
C VAL A 349 3.25 -10.99 -1.84
N PHE A 350 4.46 -10.50 -2.03
CA PHE A 350 5.06 -10.23 -3.34
C PHE A 350 6.25 -11.16 -3.54
N TYR A 351 6.43 -11.62 -4.78
CA TYR A 351 7.43 -12.61 -5.16
C TYR A 351 8.24 -12.17 -6.37
N HIS A 352 9.55 -12.36 -6.32
CA HIS A 352 10.45 -12.08 -7.42
C HIS A 352 10.90 -13.38 -8.11
N GLN A 353 10.42 -13.60 -9.35
CA GLN A 353 10.63 -14.87 -10.07
C GLN A 353 12.10 -15.20 -10.39
N ALA A 354 12.97 -14.19 -10.52
CA ALA A 354 14.37 -14.42 -10.88
C ALA A 354 15.27 -14.73 -9.68
N THR A 355 14.97 -14.17 -8.50
CA THR A 355 15.81 -14.29 -7.29
C THR A 355 15.20 -15.17 -6.22
N SER A 356 13.95 -15.63 -6.40
CA SER A 356 13.16 -16.36 -5.40
C SER A 356 13.03 -15.60 -4.05
N GLU A 357 13.05 -14.27 -4.12
CA GLU A 357 12.85 -13.42 -2.95
C GLU A 357 11.37 -13.10 -2.77
N TYR A 358 10.94 -13.05 -1.51
CA TYR A 358 9.60 -12.64 -1.10
C TYR A 358 9.65 -11.37 -0.30
N ILE A 359 8.65 -10.51 -0.48
CA ILE A 359 8.34 -9.39 0.40
C ILE A 359 7.00 -9.67 1.06
N LEU A 360 7.01 -9.73 2.39
CA LEU A 360 5.81 -9.91 3.21
C LEU A 360 5.46 -8.57 3.85
N MET A 361 4.25 -8.06 3.58
CA MET A 361 3.77 -6.76 4.07
C MET A 361 2.47 -6.94 4.83
N SER A 362 2.51 -6.80 6.15
CA SER A 362 1.31 -6.86 6.99
C SER A 362 0.65 -5.49 7.07
N TYR A 363 -0.62 -5.42 6.69
CA TYR A 363 -1.48 -4.24 6.78
C TYR A 363 -2.54 -4.46 7.84
N ASN A 364 -2.66 -3.54 8.79
CA ASN A 364 -3.72 -3.53 9.79
C ASN A 364 -4.81 -2.52 9.37
N ILE A 365 -6.07 -2.97 9.31
CA ILE A 365 -7.19 -2.18 8.80
C ILE A 365 -7.59 -1.07 9.78
N ILE A 366 -7.48 -1.31 11.09
CA ILE A 366 -7.84 -0.34 12.13
C ILE A 366 -6.84 0.82 12.10
N ASP A 367 -5.54 0.52 12.19
CA ASP A 367 -4.48 1.53 12.19
C ASP A 367 -4.24 2.14 10.82
N GLN A 368 -4.69 1.46 9.75
CA GLN A 368 -4.42 1.78 8.34
C GLN A 368 -2.92 1.97 8.08
N LYS A 369 -2.12 1.02 8.55
CA LYS A 369 -0.66 1.05 8.42
C LYS A 369 -0.13 -0.29 7.97
N VAL A 370 0.94 -0.21 7.17
CA VAL A 370 1.75 -1.37 6.81
C VAL A 370 2.94 -1.44 7.75
N SER A 371 3.14 -2.61 8.35
CA SER A 371 4.33 -2.91 9.16
C SER A 371 5.60 -2.89 8.30
N THR A 372 6.77 -2.89 8.95
CA THR A 372 8.05 -3.00 8.24
C THR A 372 8.08 -4.27 7.40
N PRO A 373 8.32 -4.18 6.07
CA PRO A 373 8.34 -5.35 5.20
C PRO A 373 9.39 -6.37 5.59
N ILE A 374 9.02 -7.64 5.56
CA ILE A 374 9.94 -8.77 5.75
C ILE A 374 10.44 -9.21 4.37
N LEU A 375 11.76 -9.20 4.17
CA LEU A 375 12.41 -9.75 2.98
C LEU A 375 12.97 -11.13 3.34
N CYS A 376 12.55 -12.16 2.61
CA CYS A 376 12.95 -13.55 2.86
C CYS A 376 13.12 -14.33 1.54
N ASN A 377 13.74 -15.52 1.63
CA ASN A 377 13.93 -16.43 0.48
C ASN A 377 12.93 -17.59 0.44
N GLY A 378 11.93 -17.57 1.28
CA GLY A 378 10.89 -18.58 1.37
C GLY A 378 10.18 -18.47 2.69
N TYR A 379 8.92 -18.78 2.72
CA TYR A 379 8.11 -18.70 3.92
C TYR A 379 6.99 -19.73 3.91
N THR A 380 6.50 -20.05 5.10
CA THR A 380 5.27 -20.81 5.27
C THR A 380 4.49 -20.29 6.48
N CYS A 381 3.18 -20.39 6.42
CA CYS A 381 2.29 -20.02 7.51
C CYS A 381 1.48 -21.26 7.93
N PHE A 382 1.60 -21.64 9.18
CA PHE A 382 0.88 -22.77 9.75
C PHE A 382 -0.56 -22.40 10.14
N PRO A 383 -1.46 -23.38 10.25
CA PRO A 383 -2.86 -23.12 10.63
C PRO A 383 -3.06 -22.46 12.00
N ASN A 384 -2.09 -22.58 12.90
CA ASN A 384 -2.06 -21.95 14.23
C ASN A 384 -1.51 -20.50 14.19
N GLY A 385 -1.16 -19.98 13.02
CA GLY A 385 -0.64 -18.63 12.82
C GLY A 385 0.87 -18.50 12.98
N GLU A 386 1.59 -19.57 13.19
CA GLU A 386 3.06 -19.53 13.16
C GLU A 386 3.55 -19.30 11.73
N LEU A 387 4.32 -18.23 11.55
CA LEU A 387 4.96 -17.86 10.29
C LEU A 387 6.45 -18.19 10.39
N CYS A 388 6.91 -19.11 9.57
CA CYS A 388 8.32 -19.47 9.46
C CYS A 388 8.88 -18.96 8.14
N TYR A 389 10.06 -18.33 8.16
CA TYR A 389 10.72 -17.91 6.94
C TYR A 389 12.24 -17.99 7.05
N PHE A 390 12.89 -18.25 5.90
CA PHE A 390 14.33 -18.14 5.77
C PHE A 390 14.76 -16.66 5.80
N ARG A 391 15.74 -16.36 6.61
CA ARG A 391 16.39 -15.06 6.51
C ARG A 391 17.06 -14.91 5.14
N ALA A 392 16.76 -13.82 4.44
CA ALA A 392 17.34 -13.55 3.13
C ALA A 392 18.88 -13.51 3.17
N GLU A 393 19.51 -14.37 2.38
CA GLU A 393 20.96 -14.47 2.23
C GLU A 393 21.35 -14.23 0.77
N LYS A 394 22.50 -13.57 0.57
CA LYS A 394 22.97 -13.21 -0.77
C LYS A 394 23.97 -14.21 -1.33
N GLU A 395 24.64 -14.95 -0.44
CA GLU A 395 25.69 -15.90 -0.81
C GLU A 395 25.31 -17.30 -0.37
N PRO A 396 25.68 -18.33 -1.16
CA PRO A 396 25.43 -19.72 -0.79
C PRO A 396 26.10 -20.08 0.55
N THR A 397 25.35 -20.68 1.45
CA THR A 397 25.80 -21.12 2.76
C THR A 397 25.35 -22.54 3.08
N LYS A 398 25.96 -23.17 4.08
CA LYS A 398 25.53 -24.47 4.63
C LYS A 398 24.55 -24.31 5.80
N HIS A 399 24.46 -23.11 6.36
CA HIS A 399 23.67 -22.88 7.56
C HIS A 399 22.61 -21.83 7.29
N HIS A 400 21.36 -22.21 7.40
CA HIS A 400 20.22 -21.35 7.12
C HIS A 400 19.48 -21.02 8.42
N VAL A 401 19.30 -19.73 8.68
CA VAL A 401 18.54 -19.25 9.82
C VAL A 401 17.08 -19.14 9.45
N ILE A 402 16.22 -19.79 10.24
CA ILE A 402 14.77 -19.71 10.13
C ILE A 402 14.28 -18.87 11.30
N GLN A 403 13.47 -17.86 11.01
CA GLN A 403 12.75 -17.12 12.04
C GLN A 403 11.33 -17.65 12.14
N ILE A 404 10.86 -17.79 13.38
CA ILE A 404 9.55 -18.32 13.73
C ILE A 404 8.79 -17.24 14.50
N TRP A 405 7.70 -16.78 13.90
CA TRP A 405 6.87 -15.71 14.42
C TRP A 405 5.47 -16.20 14.73
N GLN A 406 4.91 -15.81 15.87
CA GLN A 406 3.47 -15.86 16.05
C GLN A 406 2.83 -14.72 15.31
N THR A 407 1.76 -15.00 14.56
CA THR A 407 1.03 -14.00 13.77
C THR A 407 -0.48 -14.20 13.90
N PRO A 408 -1.30 -13.18 13.58
CA PRO A 408 -2.76 -13.29 13.59
C PRO A 408 -3.34 -14.11 12.41
N TYR A 409 -2.52 -14.64 11.51
CA TYR A 409 -2.96 -15.37 10.32
C TYR A 409 -3.29 -16.84 10.63
N THR A 410 -4.17 -17.05 11.59
CA THR A 410 -4.65 -18.38 11.98
C THR A 410 -5.76 -18.85 11.04
N LYS A 411 -5.96 -20.18 10.94
CA LYS A 411 -7.06 -20.74 10.14
C LYS A 411 -8.44 -20.42 10.75
N ASN A 412 -8.52 -20.42 12.08
CA ASN A 412 -9.73 -20.15 12.83
C ASN A 412 -9.44 -19.09 13.90
N GLU A 413 -10.47 -18.37 14.33
CA GLU A 413 -10.33 -17.49 15.49
C GLU A 413 -9.89 -18.29 16.71
N PRO A 414 -8.93 -17.79 17.51
CA PRO A 414 -8.56 -18.40 18.78
C PRO A 414 -9.71 -18.25 19.77
N ILE A 415 -10.60 -19.24 19.84
CA ILE A 415 -11.73 -19.23 20.77
C ILE A 415 -11.19 -19.62 22.15
N THR A 416 -10.91 -18.66 22.97
CA THR A 416 -10.75 -18.85 24.41
C THR A 416 -12.15 -18.87 25.06
N ASN A 417 -12.38 -19.69 26.08
CA ASN A 417 -13.63 -19.87 26.86
C ASN A 417 -14.61 -18.69 26.81
N VAL A 418 -15.42 -18.62 25.76
CA VAL A 418 -16.25 -17.47 25.48
C VAL A 418 -17.60 -17.66 26.15
N ASP A 419 -17.99 -16.71 26.98
CA ASP A 419 -19.37 -16.52 27.39
C ASP A 419 -20.21 -16.13 26.18
N LYS A 420 -21.00 -17.08 25.65
CA LYS A 420 -21.89 -16.87 24.49
C LYS A 420 -22.98 -15.83 24.76
N ASP A 421 -23.21 -15.48 26.02
CA ASP A 421 -24.15 -14.45 26.41
C ASP A 421 -23.55 -13.03 26.40
N ASN A 422 -22.23 -12.93 26.26
CA ASN A 422 -21.54 -11.65 26.15
C ASN A 422 -22.05 -10.87 24.92
N PHE A 423 -22.35 -9.59 25.13
CA PHE A 423 -22.92 -8.73 24.08
C PHE A 423 -21.97 -8.57 22.88
N LEU A 424 -20.67 -8.38 23.10
CA LEU A 424 -19.68 -8.25 22.04
C LEU A 424 -19.57 -9.54 21.21
N PHE A 425 -19.71 -10.70 21.85
CA PHE A 425 -19.73 -11.97 21.13
C PHE A 425 -20.92 -12.08 20.17
N LYS A 426 -22.09 -11.56 20.57
CA LYS A 426 -23.31 -11.53 19.74
C LYS A 426 -23.18 -10.59 18.52
N ILE A 427 -22.40 -9.52 18.64
CA ILE A 427 -22.07 -8.62 17.52
C ILE A 427 -21.16 -9.35 16.52
N GLY A 428 -20.12 -10.01 17.03
CA GLY A 428 -19.09 -10.66 16.22
C GLY A 428 -17.83 -9.81 16.06
N ASN A 429 -16.68 -10.48 16.12
CA ASN A 429 -15.36 -9.83 16.09
C ASN A 429 -15.15 -8.98 14.83
N LYS A 430 -15.52 -9.53 13.66
CA LYS A 430 -15.34 -8.88 12.36
C LYS A 430 -16.12 -7.57 12.23
N ASP A 431 -17.35 -7.52 12.73
CA ASP A 431 -18.18 -6.31 12.67
C ASP A 431 -17.64 -5.23 13.60
N ILE A 432 -17.11 -5.62 14.77
CA ILE A 432 -16.46 -4.69 15.69
C ILE A 432 -15.19 -4.11 15.06
N VAL A 433 -14.34 -4.95 14.46
CA VAL A 433 -13.11 -4.53 13.76
C VAL A 433 -13.43 -3.51 12.67
N ARG A 434 -14.46 -3.78 11.87
CA ARG A 434 -14.87 -2.89 10.78
C ARG A 434 -15.35 -1.53 11.30
N ALA A 435 -16.22 -1.51 12.30
CA ALA A 435 -16.69 -0.26 12.92
C ALA A 435 -15.53 0.54 13.54
N MET A 436 -14.58 -0.13 14.16
CA MET A 436 -13.37 0.51 14.70
C MET A 436 -12.52 1.12 13.58
N ALA A 437 -12.33 0.42 12.47
CA ALA A 437 -11.59 0.93 11.32
C ALA A 437 -12.24 2.20 10.74
N GLU A 438 -13.56 2.20 10.55
CA GLU A 438 -14.31 3.36 10.07
C GLU A 438 -14.23 4.54 11.07
N CYS A 439 -14.29 4.28 12.39
CA CYS A 439 -14.06 5.31 13.41
C CYS A 439 -12.64 5.87 13.37
N HIS A 440 -11.63 5.04 13.13
CA HIS A 440 -10.25 5.50 12.97
C HIS A 440 -10.05 6.36 11.71
N GLU A 441 -10.82 6.12 10.64
CA GLU A 441 -10.82 6.98 9.46
C GLU A 441 -11.33 8.39 9.81
N ILE A 442 -12.42 8.49 10.59
CA ILE A 442 -12.90 9.77 11.12
C ILE A 442 -11.81 10.49 11.92
N LEU A 443 -11.10 9.77 12.80
CA LEU A 443 -10.00 10.34 13.58
C LEU A 443 -8.85 10.84 12.69
N LYS A 444 -8.50 10.12 11.64
CA LYS A 444 -7.50 10.57 10.67
C LYS A 444 -7.94 11.81 9.91
N LEU A 445 -9.22 11.93 9.57
CA LEU A 445 -9.77 13.14 8.96
C LEU A 445 -9.66 14.34 9.91
N LEU A 446 -9.96 14.16 11.20
CA LEU A 446 -9.80 15.21 12.23
C LEU A 446 -8.36 15.73 12.34
N GLN A 447 -7.36 14.84 12.15
CA GLN A 447 -5.94 15.23 12.19
C GLN A 447 -5.49 16.04 10.96
N LYS A 448 -6.23 16.01 9.86
CA LYS A 448 -5.84 16.64 8.59
C LYS A 448 -5.93 18.16 8.54
N GLN A 449 -6.53 18.78 9.52
CA GLN A 449 -6.53 20.23 9.78
C GLN A 449 -6.52 21.11 8.51
N ASP A 450 -7.67 21.37 7.91
CA ASP A 450 -7.82 22.29 6.76
C ASP A 450 -7.00 21.91 5.52
N SER A 451 -6.60 20.66 5.37
CA SER A 451 -5.73 20.23 4.26
C SER A 451 -6.44 20.28 2.89
N TYR A 452 -7.77 20.20 2.86
CA TYR A 452 -8.57 20.29 1.63
C TYR A 452 -9.96 20.85 1.87
N SER A 453 -10.61 21.33 0.80
CA SER A 453 -11.81 22.17 0.88
C SER A 453 -13.06 21.46 1.40
N ASN A 454 -13.21 20.14 1.24
CA ASN A 454 -14.41 19.41 1.65
C ASN A 454 -14.23 18.59 2.93
N LEU A 455 -13.20 18.87 3.73
CA LEU A 455 -12.87 18.08 4.93
C LEU A 455 -14.05 17.88 5.88
N TYR A 456 -14.78 18.98 6.16
CA TYR A 456 -15.91 18.92 7.10
C TYR A 456 -17.14 18.23 6.49
N GLY A 457 -17.34 18.34 5.16
CA GLY A 457 -18.36 17.56 4.46
C GLY A 457 -18.08 16.05 4.54
N ASP A 458 -16.83 15.65 4.33
CA ASP A 458 -16.41 14.26 4.47
C ASP A 458 -16.58 13.77 5.92
N LEU A 459 -16.21 14.57 6.92
CA LEU A 459 -16.44 14.23 8.34
C LEU A 459 -17.93 14.02 8.67
N VAL A 460 -18.80 14.87 8.15
CA VAL A 460 -20.25 14.70 8.34
C VAL A 460 -20.75 13.43 7.69
N LYS A 461 -20.27 13.13 6.49
CA LYS A 461 -20.63 11.92 5.76
C LYS A 461 -20.18 10.67 6.52
N GLU A 462 -18.87 10.54 6.79
CA GLU A 462 -18.31 9.35 7.44
C GLU A 462 -18.89 9.12 8.85
N THR A 463 -19.10 10.20 9.64
CA THR A 463 -19.77 10.06 10.95
C THR A 463 -21.23 9.64 10.82
N THR A 464 -21.94 10.06 9.75
CA THR A 464 -23.32 9.63 9.51
C THR A 464 -23.34 8.17 9.11
N ASP A 465 -22.45 7.75 8.19
CA ASP A 465 -22.37 6.38 7.72
C ASP A 465 -22.12 5.40 8.88
N VAL A 466 -21.20 5.72 9.80
CA VAL A 466 -20.95 4.91 11.00
C VAL A 466 -22.18 4.86 11.94
N LEU A 467 -22.81 6.01 12.20
CA LEU A 467 -23.99 6.07 13.08
C LEU A 467 -25.17 5.27 12.52
N ASP A 468 -25.33 5.23 11.22
CA ASP A 468 -26.44 4.53 10.54
C ASP A 468 -26.15 3.03 10.32
N SER A 469 -24.87 2.63 10.19
CA SER A 469 -24.48 1.25 9.88
C SER A 469 -24.46 0.34 11.13
N TYR A 470 -24.16 0.89 12.31
CA TYR A 470 -23.91 0.08 13.50
C TYR A 470 -24.92 0.37 14.63
N TYR A 471 -26.01 -0.42 14.69
CA TYR A 471 -27.11 -0.26 15.68
C TYR A 471 -26.66 -0.43 17.14
N TRP A 472 -25.50 -0.99 17.37
CA TRP A 472 -25.01 -1.35 18.71
C TRP A 472 -24.07 -0.32 19.34
N ILE A 473 -23.64 0.72 18.64
CA ILE A 473 -22.68 1.72 19.15
C ILE A 473 -23.25 2.64 20.24
N ASP A 474 -24.57 2.60 20.47
CA ASP A 474 -25.28 3.35 21.52
C ASP A 474 -25.38 2.58 22.83
N LYS A 475 -24.81 1.38 22.93
CA LYS A 475 -24.88 0.54 24.13
C LYS A 475 -23.71 0.81 25.08
N SER A 476 -23.96 0.57 26.39
CA SER A 476 -22.91 0.68 27.42
C SER A 476 -21.78 -0.30 27.21
N ASP A 477 -22.08 -1.51 26.71
CA ASP A 477 -21.11 -2.57 26.44
C ASP A 477 -20.14 -2.21 25.33
N THR A 478 -20.49 -1.25 24.50
CA THR A 478 -19.66 -0.70 23.41
C THR A 478 -19.20 0.74 23.72
N PHE A 479 -19.19 1.09 24.99
CA PHE A 479 -18.67 2.37 25.51
C PHE A 479 -19.35 3.61 24.93
N LEU A 480 -20.62 3.51 24.47
CA LEU A 480 -21.43 4.62 23.95
C LEU A 480 -20.68 5.43 22.87
N LEU A 481 -20.12 4.74 21.86
CA LEU A 481 -19.38 5.37 20.76
C LEU A 481 -20.20 6.41 19.99
N ASN A 482 -21.53 6.27 19.99
CA ASN A 482 -22.45 7.21 19.34
C ASN A 482 -22.33 8.64 19.88
N GLU A 483 -22.03 8.83 21.17
CA GLU A 483 -21.99 10.17 21.80
C GLU A 483 -20.91 11.07 21.19
N PRO A 484 -19.60 10.71 21.21
CA PRO A 484 -18.58 11.54 20.58
C PRO A 484 -18.77 11.67 19.05
N LEU A 485 -19.29 10.64 18.36
CA LEU A 485 -19.59 10.70 16.93
C LEU A 485 -20.69 11.73 16.62
N LEU A 486 -21.78 11.77 17.40
CA LEU A 486 -22.83 12.78 17.25
C LEU A 486 -22.31 14.20 17.47
N GLU A 487 -21.44 14.40 18.48
CA GLU A 487 -20.85 15.71 18.74
C GLU A 487 -19.84 16.12 17.66
N ILE A 488 -19.05 15.18 17.11
CA ILE A 488 -18.20 15.42 15.95
C ILE A 488 -19.06 15.83 14.74
N LYS A 489 -20.14 15.09 14.44
CA LYS A 489 -21.06 15.40 13.35
C LYS A 489 -21.65 16.81 13.48
N LYS A 490 -22.15 17.20 14.67
CA LYS A 490 -22.68 18.54 14.94
C LYS A 490 -21.62 19.62 14.75
N ALA A 491 -20.43 19.41 15.32
CA ALA A 491 -19.36 20.37 15.22
C ALA A 491 -18.85 20.51 13.77
N ALA A 492 -18.72 19.40 13.02
CA ALA A 492 -18.33 19.42 11.61
C ALA A 492 -19.38 20.12 10.73
N THR A 493 -20.68 19.88 10.98
CA THR A 493 -21.76 20.59 10.26
C THR A 493 -21.67 22.11 10.47
N THR A 494 -21.42 22.54 11.70
CA THR A 494 -21.23 23.96 12.01
C THR A 494 -19.94 24.52 11.36
N ALA A 495 -18.91 23.68 11.27
CA ALA A 495 -17.63 24.07 10.69
C ALA A 495 -17.70 24.33 9.17
N ILE A 496 -18.62 23.71 8.43
CA ILE A 496 -18.71 23.87 6.97
C ILE A 496 -18.83 25.34 6.58
N ASP A 497 -19.81 26.06 7.14
CA ASP A 497 -20.07 27.45 6.81
C ASP A 497 -18.93 28.38 7.27
N GLU A 498 -18.40 28.14 8.48
CA GLU A 498 -17.31 28.95 9.04
C GLU A 498 -15.99 28.70 8.30
N PHE A 499 -15.71 27.48 7.84
CA PHE A 499 -14.53 27.14 7.07
C PHE A 499 -14.52 27.82 5.69
N GLU A 500 -15.65 27.87 4.99
CA GLU A 500 -15.75 28.57 3.71
C GLU A 500 -15.49 30.08 3.87
N LYS A 501 -15.92 30.70 4.98
CA LYS A 501 -15.58 32.10 5.29
C LYS A 501 -14.08 32.26 5.51
N VAL A 502 -13.46 31.41 6.32
CA VAL A 502 -12.02 31.44 6.60
C VAL A 502 -11.20 31.21 5.33
N LYS A 503 -11.62 30.25 4.48
CA LYS A 503 -10.98 29.99 3.18
C LYS A 503 -10.99 31.21 2.28
N ARG A 504 -12.13 31.91 2.17
CA ARG A 504 -12.26 33.13 1.40
C ARG A 504 -11.33 34.26 1.90
N ILE A 505 -11.24 34.41 3.23
CA ILE A 505 -10.33 35.36 3.87
C ILE A 505 -8.87 35.01 3.57
N ARG A 506 -8.47 33.75 3.72
CA ARG A 506 -7.11 33.28 3.42
C ARG A 506 -6.74 33.51 1.94
N GLN A 507 -7.67 33.22 1.03
CA GLN A 507 -7.45 33.43 -0.40
C GLN A 507 -7.25 34.93 -0.70
N ASN A 508 -8.13 35.79 -0.20
CA ASN A 508 -8.01 37.26 -0.36
C ASN A 508 -6.69 37.77 0.20
N THR A 509 -6.29 37.31 1.38
CA THR A 509 -5.00 37.69 2.00
C THR A 509 -3.82 37.22 1.14
N LYS A 510 -3.85 36.01 0.62
CA LYS A 510 -2.80 35.47 -0.27
C LYS A 510 -2.68 36.31 -1.56
N GLU A 511 -3.80 36.68 -2.15
CA GLU A 511 -3.83 37.54 -3.34
C GLU A 511 -3.30 38.95 -3.04
N GLN A 512 -3.66 39.53 -1.90
CA GLN A 512 -3.14 40.82 -1.46
C GLN A 512 -1.62 40.76 -1.23
N VAL A 513 -1.11 39.74 -0.54
CA VAL A 513 0.33 39.53 -0.34
C VAL A 513 1.06 39.38 -1.68
N ALA A 514 0.52 38.59 -2.60
CA ALA A 514 1.11 38.40 -3.93
C ALA A 514 1.14 39.74 -4.73
N ASN A 515 0.07 40.51 -4.66
CA ASN A 515 0.00 41.82 -5.30
C ASN A 515 0.98 42.82 -4.68
N ILE A 516 1.12 42.84 -3.36
CA ILE A 516 2.09 43.70 -2.66
C ILE A 516 3.52 43.28 -3.02
N SER A 517 3.84 41.97 -3.00
CA SER A 517 5.15 41.47 -3.41
C SER A 517 5.50 41.85 -4.84
N LYS A 518 4.55 41.69 -5.77
CA LYS A 518 4.73 42.09 -7.17
C LYS A 518 4.95 43.60 -7.33
N LYS A 519 4.23 44.43 -6.56
CA LYS A 519 4.44 45.90 -6.53
C LYS A 519 5.82 46.22 -5.97
N ALA A 520 6.24 45.57 -4.88
CA ALA A 520 7.56 45.77 -4.29
C ALA A 520 8.68 45.40 -5.27
N GLU A 521 8.59 44.24 -5.94
CA GLU A 521 9.54 43.84 -6.99
C GLU A 521 9.58 44.84 -8.15
N GLY A 522 8.42 45.33 -8.55
CA GLY A 522 8.32 46.39 -9.57
C GLY A 522 9.02 47.69 -9.17
N LEU A 523 8.86 48.09 -7.90
CA LEU A 523 9.54 49.27 -7.34
C LEU A 523 11.05 49.04 -7.24
N PHE A 524 11.51 47.89 -6.73
CA PHE A 524 12.92 47.52 -6.72
C PHE A 524 13.56 47.52 -8.10
N THR A 525 12.85 47.02 -9.10
CA THR A 525 13.32 47.01 -10.49
C THR A 525 13.41 48.41 -11.06
N LYS A 526 12.42 49.27 -10.76
CA LYS A 526 12.45 50.69 -11.15
C LYS A 526 13.60 51.42 -10.48
N THR A 527 13.82 51.22 -9.17
CA THR A 527 14.92 51.83 -8.42
C THR A 527 16.28 51.45 -8.99
N LYS A 528 16.47 50.19 -9.39
CA LYS A 528 17.71 49.72 -10.02
C LYS A 528 17.95 50.30 -11.42
N ARG A 529 16.90 50.63 -12.16
CA ARG A 529 16.98 51.11 -13.55
C ARG A 529 16.96 52.65 -13.66
N THR A 530 16.46 53.36 -12.65
CA THR A 530 16.34 54.83 -12.67
C THR A 530 17.62 55.44 -12.09
N ARG A 531 18.36 56.21 -12.91
CA ARG A 531 19.41 57.09 -12.43
C ARG A 531 18.75 58.38 -11.93
N PHE A 532 18.91 58.61 -10.64
CA PHE A 532 18.44 59.87 -10.04
C PHE A 532 19.59 60.87 -10.09
N ASP A 533 19.34 61.99 -10.78
CA ASP A 533 20.31 63.08 -10.90
C ASP A 533 20.24 64.03 -9.70
N ASP A 534 19.27 63.86 -8.79
CA ASP A 534 19.04 64.69 -7.62
C ASP A 534 18.59 63.87 -6.41
N ILE A 535 19.17 64.18 -5.24
CA ILE A 535 18.90 63.49 -3.98
C ILE A 535 17.45 63.67 -3.52
N ASP A 536 16.86 64.82 -3.75
CA ASP A 536 15.48 65.12 -3.36
C ASP A 536 14.47 64.27 -4.15
N LYS A 537 14.72 64.00 -5.42
CA LYS A 537 13.92 63.10 -6.24
C LYS A 537 14.05 61.64 -5.79
N TYR A 538 15.23 61.22 -5.32
CA TYR A 538 15.45 59.90 -4.77
C TYR A 538 14.71 59.71 -3.45
N VAL A 539 14.75 60.71 -2.56
CA VAL A 539 14.01 60.71 -1.29
C VAL A 539 12.50 60.71 -1.51
N GLN A 540 11.98 61.49 -2.44
CA GLN A 540 10.56 61.46 -2.82
C GLN A 540 10.12 60.11 -3.44
N PHE A 541 10.99 59.50 -4.21
CA PHE A 541 10.70 58.15 -4.78
C PHE A 541 10.68 57.06 -3.70
N LEU A 542 11.51 57.16 -2.66
CA LEU A 542 11.52 56.23 -1.52
C LEU A 542 10.35 56.45 -0.55
N ALA A 543 9.80 57.67 -0.50
CA ALA A 543 8.69 58.03 0.37
C ALA A 543 7.31 57.64 -0.21
N ASN A 544 7.21 57.33 -1.51
CA ASN A 544 6.02 56.86 -2.20
C ASN A 544 6.02 55.31 -2.33
#